data_c99e262ec15db10a6a4599726630af39
#
_entry.id   c99e262ec15db10a6a4599726630af39
#
_cell.length_a   1.000
_cell.length_b   1.000
_cell.length_c   1.000
_cell.angle_alpha   90.00
_cell.angle_beta   90.00
_cell.angle_gamma   90.00
#
_symmetry.space_group_name_H-M   'P 1'
#
loop_
_entity.id
_entity.type
_entity.pdbx_description
1 polymer ?
#
loop_
_entity_poly.entity_id
_entity_poly.type
_entity_poly.pdbx_seq_one_letter_code
_entity_poly.pdbx_strand_id
1 'polypeptide(L)'
;MRTQIPPIRPSEEHPGYWSYHGTTTLLVGGSREDNLFQIDDLVPHLDALASAGGNYIRNTMSDRDEGNVYAFHRFPDGTDAGRYDLDRWNPEYWDRFTRLLDACVDRDIIVQIELWDRFDVSGEPWLSHPWNPVNNVTYDSASTGLAPEYPEHPSRNLQPFFHTVPAMDGNALLLEYQKRFVDKVLSISLAYPNVLYCMNNETHEDPAWGRFWLEHVRARAREANTDVVATDMFDGPWESGIPQAVVDQFADPDMYQFIDVSQVNAWRCTTERHWKNLERLNELNRGSQRPLNCTKVYNCDTLHDRSAPRHTDRDGITAFWLDLLGGCASARFHRPPHGLGLSPKATSSIRTVRTLEDLVRFWELTPHFGWTGGRPPAEAFFAEAPGIALVLLPGGGAVHPQSALPAGRYEVKVFDLSSGEAESSTEIELAQDTTLDVPAGDPKLAVLRRLEST
;
A
#
# COMPACT_ATOMS: atom_id res chain seq x y z
N MET A 1 -5.90 10.76 -29.27
CA MET A 1 -4.67 9.93 -29.16
C MET A 1 -4.13 10.19 -27.77
N ARG A 2 -4.33 9.26 -26.82
CA ARG A 2 -3.57 9.31 -25.56
C ARG A 2 -2.10 9.13 -25.99
N THR A 3 -1.28 10.15 -25.80
CA THR A 3 0.18 10.09 -26.00
C THR A 3 0.66 8.85 -25.28
N GLN A 4 1.60 8.10 -25.90
CA GLN A 4 2.16 6.87 -25.32
C GLN A 4 2.93 7.24 -24.04
N ILE A 5 2.22 7.29 -22.92
CA ILE A 5 2.81 7.40 -21.60
C ILE A 5 3.45 6.03 -21.32
N PRO A 6 4.76 5.96 -21.07
CA PRO A 6 5.36 4.69 -20.68
C PRO A 6 4.71 4.15 -19.41
N PRO A 7 4.45 2.85 -19.31
CA PRO A 7 3.93 2.26 -18.08
C PRO A 7 4.82 2.55 -16.89
N ILE A 8 4.18 2.67 -15.71
CA ILE A 8 4.91 2.75 -14.44
C ILE A 8 5.82 1.54 -14.29
N ARG A 9 7.05 1.76 -13.85
CA ARG A 9 8.07 0.72 -13.66
C ARG A 9 9.08 1.14 -12.58
N PRO A 10 9.88 0.20 -12.04
CA PRO A 10 11.03 0.60 -11.22
C PRO A 10 11.93 1.56 -11.97
N SER A 11 12.46 2.57 -11.28
CA SER A 11 13.37 3.56 -11.87
C SER A 11 14.69 2.90 -12.27
N GLU A 12 15.22 3.23 -13.44
CA GLU A 12 16.54 2.76 -13.88
C GLU A 12 17.66 3.44 -13.08
N GLU A 13 17.45 4.68 -12.67
CA GLU A 13 18.43 5.46 -11.90
C GLU A 13 18.39 5.14 -10.40
N HIS A 14 17.18 4.91 -9.87
CA HIS A 14 16.91 4.59 -8.46
C HIS A 14 16.01 3.37 -8.35
N PRO A 15 16.51 2.13 -8.56
CA PRO A 15 15.70 0.92 -8.68
C PRO A 15 14.82 0.60 -7.47
N GLY A 16 15.13 1.15 -6.31
CA GLY A 16 14.30 1.08 -5.09
C GLY A 16 13.06 1.97 -5.14
N TYR A 17 12.85 2.76 -6.20
CA TYR A 17 11.73 3.68 -6.38
C TYR A 17 11.08 3.53 -7.75
N TRP A 18 10.00 4.24 -7.97
CA TRP A 18 9.23 4.18 -9.21
C TRP A 18 9.70 5.21 -10.24
N SER A 19 9.48 4.89 -11.53
CA SER A 19 9.55 5.84 -12.64
C SER A 19 8.18 5.94 -13.31
N TYR A 20 7.66 7.16 -13.37
CA TYR A 20 6.45 7.49 -14.11
C TYR A 20 6.66 8.79 -14.89
N HIS A 21 6.16 8.89 -16.12
CA HIS A 21 6.48 9.98 -17.05
C HIS A 21 8.01 10.21 -17.27
N GLY A 22 8.80 9.15 -17.08
CA GLY A 22 10.26 9.23 -17.25
C GLY A 22 11.00 9.89 -16.08
N THR A 23 10.35 10.14 -14.96
CA THR A 23 10.95 10.71 -13.75
C THR A 23 10.84 9.76 -12.57
N THR A 24 11.87 9.74 -11.71
CA THR A 24 11.81 9.02 -10.44
C THR A 24 10.74 9.65 -9.55
N THR A 25 9.89 8.81 -8.98
CA THR A 25 8.65 9.24 -8.30
C THR A 25 8.45 8.47 -7.00
N LEU A 26 8.07 9.20 -5.96
CA LEU A 26 7.57 8.67 -4.70
C LEU A 26 6.04 8.58 -4.74
N LEU A 27 5.49 7.44 -4.34
CA LEU A 27 4.04 7.24 -4.30
C LEU A 27 3.50 7.49 -2.89
N VAL A 28 2.60 8.47 -2.75
CA VAL A 28 1.94 8.77 -1.48
C VAL A 28 0.45 8.95 -1.67
N GLY A 29 -0.32 8.49 -0.68
CA GLY A 29 -1.76 8.59 -0.82
C GLY A 29 -2.56 8.23 0.42
N GLY A 30 -3.85 8.08 0.22
CA GLY A 30 -4.84 7.68 1.22
C GLY A 30 -6.20 7.52 0.57
N SER A 31 -7.03 6.66 1.10
CA SER A 31 -8.40 6.52 0.61
C SER A 31 -9.34 6.06 1.71
N ARG A 32 -10.63 6.39 1.55
CA ARG A 32 -11.66 6.05 2.53
C ARG A 32 -12.16 4.62 2.40
N GLU A 33 -11.91 3.96 1.23
CA GLU A 33 -12.28 2.57 0.98
C GLU A 33 -11.13 1.81 0.32
N ASP A 34 -11.21 0.49 0.35
CA ASP A 34 -10.25 -0.39 -0.29
C ASP A 34 -10.61 -0.68 -1.74
N ASN A 35 -11.90 -0.72 -2.05
CA ASN A 35 -12.49 -0.95 -3.36
C ASN A 35 -13.07 0.35 -3.92
N LEU A 36 -12.21 1.35 -4.12
CA LEU A 36 -12.60 2.71 -4.51
C LEU A 36 -13.47 2.79 -5.76
N PHE A 37 -13.38 1.84 -6.69
CA PHE A 37 -14.22 1.83 -7.89
C PHE A 37 -15.72 1.71 -7.59
N GLN A 38 -16.08 1.25 -6.39
CA GLN A 38 -17.46 1.04 -5.95
C GLN A 38 -18.13 2.31 -5.37
N ILE A 39 -17.35 3.33 -4.99
CA ILE A 39 -17.93 4.51 -4.32
C ILE A 39 -18.61 5.48 -5.29
N ASP A 40 -19.69 6.10 -4.86
CA ASP A 40 -20.48 7.02 -5.70
C ASP A 40 -19.75 8.33 -6.03
N ASP A 41 -19.06 8.91 -5.02
CA ASP A 41 -18.32 10.18 -5.13
C ASP A 41 -16.83 9.98 -5.45
N LEU A 42 -16.52 9.01 -6.30
CA LEU A 42 -15.16 8.68 -6.71
C LEU A 42 -14.37 9.90 -7.22
N VAL A 43 -14.93 10.69 -8.14
CA VAL A 43 -14.22 11.82 -8.74
C VAL A 43 -13.88 12.90 -7.71
N PRO A 44 -14.81 13.39 -6.87
CA PRO A 44 -14.47 14.28 -5.76
C PRO A 44 -13.40 13.75 -4.80
N HIS A 45 -13.42 12.44 -4.52
CA HIS A 45 -12.40 11.82 -3.66
C HIS A 45 -11.01 11.86 -4.31
N LEU A 46 -10.89 11.52 -5.59
CA LEU A 46 -9.64 11.59 -6.34
C LEU A 46 -9.14 13.02 -6.53
N ASP A 47 -10.06 14.00 -6.73
CA ASP A 47 -9.72 15.43 -6.78
C ASP A 47 -9.13 15.90 -5.45
N ALA A 48 -9.70 15.49 -4.34
CA ALA A 48 -9.18 15.81 -3.01
C ALA A 48 -7.79 15.20 -2.78
N LEU A 49 -7.56 13.96 -3.20
CA LEU A 49 -6.26 13.30 -3.13
C LEU A 49 -5.22 14.05 -3.99
N ALA A 50 -5.53 14.32 -5.26
CA ALA A 50 -4.63 15.02 -6.17
C ALA A 50 -4.33 16.45 -5.69
N SER A 51 -5.32 17.17 -5.14
CA SER A 51 -5.15 18.51 -4.57
C SER A 51 -4.26 18.53 -3.32
N ALA A 52 -4.15 17.40 -2.63
CA ALA A 52 -3.20 17.22 -1.54
C ALA A 52 -1.78 16.83 -2.04
N GLY A 53 -1.61 16.62 -3.35
CA GLY A 53 -0.37 16.10 -3.95
C GLY A 53 -0.24 14.57 -3.88
N GLY A 54 -1.31 13.86 -3.49
CA GLY A 54 -1.34 12.41 -3.51
C GLY A 54 -1.42 11.87 -4.94
N ASN A 55 -0.68 10.80 -5.21
CA ASN A 55 -0.57 10.18 -6.52
C ASN A 55 -0.67 8.64 -6.46
N TYR A 56 -1.22 8.09 -5.39
CA TYR A 56 -1.25 6.64 -5.19
C TYR A 56 -2.51 6.18 -4.46
N ILE A 57 -3.15 5.18 -5.03
CA ILE A 57 -4.23 4.43 -4.39
C ILE A 57 -4.00 2.92 -4.55
N ARG A 58 -4.60 2.16 -3.64
CA ARG A 58 -4.87 0.73 -3.85
C ARG A 58 -6.35 0.55 -4.20
N ASN A 59 -6.65 -0.49 -4.95
CA ASN A 59 -8.02 -0.89 -5.26
C ASN A 59 -8.13 -2.40 -5.24
N THR A 60 -8.87 -2.96 -4.27
CA THR A 60 -9.27 -4.37 -4.31
C THR A 60 -10.41 -4.55 -5.29
N MET A 61 -10.45 -5.70 -5.97
CA MET A 61 -11.59 -6.07 -6.81
C MET A 61 -12.76 -6.65 -5.99
N SER A 62 -12.78 -6.34 -4.69
CA SER A 62 -13.79 -6.75 -3.72
C SER A 62 -15.14 -6.06 -3.93
N ASP A 63 -16.19 -6.74 -3.52
CA ASP A 63 -17.57 -6.28 -3.63
C ASP A 63 -18.41 -6.55 -2.35
N ARG A 64 -17.72 -6.71 -1.19
CA ARG A 64 -18.32 -7.09 0.10
C ARG A 64 -18.98 -5.96 0.89
N ASP A 65 -18.68 -4.69 0.58
CA ASP A 65 -19.20 -3.58 1.37
C ASP A 65 -20.63 -3.20 0.97
N GLU A 66 -21.40 -2.60 1.88
CA GLU A 66 -22.77 -2.20 1.64
C GLU A 66 -22.90 -1.25 0.45
N GLY A 67 -23.85 -1.51 -0.45
CA GLY A 67 -24.08 -0.72 -1.67
C GLY A 67 -23.16 -1.08 -2.84
N ASN A 68 -22.26 -2.04 -2.67
CA ASN A 68 -21.43 -2.53 -3.76
C ASN A 68 -22.26 -3.37 -4.76
N VAL A 69 -21.81 -3.36 -6.01
CA VAL A 69 -22.37 -4.23 -7.05
C VAL A 69 -21.43 -5.40 -7.31
N TYR A 70 -21.98 -6.55 -7.68
CA TYR A 70 -21.20 -7.74 -7.99
C TYR A 70 -20.82 -7.80 -9.47
N ALA A 71 -19.75 -8.52 -9.79
CA ALA A 71 -19.18 -8.63 -11.13
C ALA A 71 -20.07 -9.36 -12.14
N PHE A 72 -21.03 -10.15 -11.66
CA PHE A 72 -21.84 -11.05 -12.47
C PHE A 72 -23.30 -10.61 -12.55
N HIS A 73 -23.97 -11.01 -13.63
CA HIS A 73 -25.38 -10.71 -13.84
C HIS A 73 -26.25 -11.40 -12.77
N ARG A 74 -27.15 -10.64 -12.16
CA ARG A 74 -28.13 -11.14 -11.21
C ARG A 74 -29.51 -11.21 -11.88
N PHE A 75 -30.19 -12.34 -11.75
CA PHE A 75 -31.55 -12.46 -12.26
C PHE A 75 -32.54 -11.61 -11.43
N PRO A 76 -33.25 -10.67 -12.06
CA PRO A 76 -34.15 -9.79 -11.32
C PRO A 76 -35.47 -10.50 -10.93
N ASP A 77 -35.90 -11.50 -11.72
CA ASP A 77 -37.20 -12.19 -11.60
C ASP A 77 -37.12 -13.65 -12.10
N GLY A 78 -38.24 -14.35 -12.05
CA GLY A 78 -38.34 -15.74 -12.50
C GLY A 78 -37.90 -16.76 -11.45
N THR A 79 -37.67 -18.01 -11.90
CA THR A 79 -37.32 -19.15 -11.03
C THR A 79 -35.98 -18.95 -10.30
N ASP A 80 -35.08 -18.24 -10.96
CA ASP A 80 -33.71 -17.95 -10.45
C ASP A 80 -33.55 -16.53 -9.87
N ALA A 81 -34.67 -15.86 -9.58
CA ALA A 81 -34.66 -14.52 -9.01
C ALA A 81 -33.72 -14.40 -7.80
N GLY A 82 -32.86 -13.39 -7.85
CA GLY A 82 -31.86 -13.15 -6.81
C GLY A 82 -30.55 -13.93 -6.96
N ARG A 83 -30.50 -14.97 -7.80
CA ARG A 83 -29.27 -15.74 -8.09
C ARG A 83 -28.45 -15.09 -9.21
N TYR A 84 -27.21 -15.53 -9.36
CA TYR A 84 -26.25 -15.01 -10.34
C TYR A 84 -25.99 -16.02 -11.46
N ASP A 85 -25.68 -15.47 -12.65
CA ASP A 85 -25.17 -16.21 -13.80
C ASP A 85 -23.70 -15.83 -14.01
N LEU A 86 -22.76 -16.73 -13.70
CA LEU A 86 -21.33 -16.48 -13.83
C LEU A 86 -20.84 -16.53 -15.28
N ASP A 87 -21.69 -16.91 -16.22
CA ASP A 87 -21.42 -16.80 -17.66
C ASP A 87 -21.72 -15.41 -18.22
N ARG A 88 -22.33 -14.53 -17.43
CA ARG A 88 -22.73 -13.18 -17.83
C ARG A 88 -22.21 -12.13 -16.89
N TRP A 89 -21.58 -11.10 -17.44
CA TRP A 89 -21.09 -9.96 -16.68
C TRP A 89 -22.21 -8.99 -16.28
N ASN A 90 -22.02 -8.33 -15.12
CA ASN A 90 -22.79 -7.14 -14.75
C ASN A 90 -22.10 -5.90 -15.33
N PRO A 91 -22.67 -5.20 -16.34
CA PRO A 91 -22.02 -4.05 -16.95
C PRO A 91 -21.67 -2.95 -15.96
N GLU A 92 -22.53 -2.71 -14.96
CA GLU A 92 -22.33 -1.65 -13.96
C GLU A 92 -21.02 -1.83 -13.18
N TYR A 93 -20.67 -3.04 -12.76
CA TYR A 93 -19.41 -3.32 -12.06
C TYR A 93 -18.20 -2.93 -12.91
N TRP A 94 -18.21 -3.33 -14.17
CA TRP A 94 -17.09 -3.09 -15.09
C TRP A 94 -17.02 -1.63 -15.57
N ASP A 95 -18.13 -0.96 -15.68
CA ASP A 95 -18.20 0.48 -15.96
C ASP A 95 -17.66 1.30 -14.78
N ARG A 96 -17.98 0.92 -13.53
CA ARG A 96 -17.39 1.52 -12.32
C ARG A 96 -15.87 1.34 -12.30
N PHE A 97 -15.37 0.14 -12.61
CA PHE A 97 -13.93 -0.14 -12.66
C PHE A 97 -13.24 0.67 -13.77
N THR A 98 -13.82 0.74 -14.96
CA THR A 98 -13.29 1.56 -16.07
C THR A 98 -13.25 3.05 -15.68
N ARG A 99 -14.31 3.56 -15.05
CA ARG A 99 -14.39 4.93 -14.54
C ARG A 99 -13.29 5.26 -13.54
N LEU A 100 -12.94 4.32 -12.64
CA LEU A 100 -11.82 4.49 -11.73
C LEU A 100 -10.52 4.70 -12.49
N LEU A 101 -10.20 3.80 -13.44
CA LEU A 101 -8.93 3.87 -14.17
C LEU A 101 -8.84 5.12 -15.05
N ASP A 102 -9.94 5.51 -15.72
CA ASP A 102 -10.01 6.78 -16.46
C ASP A 102 -9.77 7.99 -15.56
N ALA A 103 -10.44 8.05 -14.41
CA ALA A 103 -10.31 9.15 -13.48
C ALA A 103 -8.92 9.25 -12.85
N CYS A 104 -8.25 8.09 -12.61
CA CYS A 104 -6.90 8.04 -12.06
C CYS A 104 -5.84 8.47 -13.09
N VAL A 105 -5.93 7.98 -14.33
CA VAL A 105 -4.94 8.36 -15.36
C VAL A 105 -5.02 9.84 -15.72
N ASP A 106 -6.21 10.43 -15.68
CA ASP A 106 -6.43 11.88 -15.91
C ASP A 106 -5.83 12.77 -14.81
N ARG A 107 -5.43 12.17 -13.66
CA ARG A 107 -4.86 12.84 -12.47
C ARG A 107 -3.45 12.38 -12.12
N ASP A 108 -2.81 11.57 -12.97
CA ASP A 108 -1.51 10.96 -12.69
C ASP A 108 -1.47 10.17 -11.37
N ILE A 109 -2.60 9.55 -11.02
CA ILE A 109 -2.71 8.68 -9.84
C ILE A 109 -2.40 7.23 -10.25
N ILE A 110 -1.43 6.64 -9.58
CA ILE A 110 -1.08 5.22 -9.74
C ILE A 110 -2.07 4.36 -8.97
N VAL A 111 -2.52 3.28 -9.59
CA VAL A 111 -3.49 2.33 -9.02
C VAL A 111 -2.82 0.99 -8.81
N GLN A 112 -2.70 0.53 -7.56
CA GLN A 112 -2.36 -0.86 -7.28
C GLN A 112 -3.65 -1.68 -7.22
N ILE A 113 -3.86 -2.56 -8.20
CA ILE A 113 -4.99 -3.47 -8.26
C ILE A 113 -4.66 -4.73 -7.47
N GLU A 114 -5.50 -5.09 -6.51
CA GLU A 114 -5.45 -6.37 -5.81
C GLU A 114 -6.56 -7.28 -6.37
N LEU A 115 -6.13 -8.37 -7.05
CA LEU A 115 -7.05 -9.22 -7.81
C LEU A 115 -7.97 -10.04 -6.92
N TRP A 116 -7.44 -10.58 -5.82
CA TRP A 116 -8.16 -11.47 -4.92
C TRP A 116 -8.19 -10.93 -3.50
N ASP A 117 -9.37 -10.89 -2.93
CA ASP A 117 -9.56 -10.56 -1.53
C ASP A 117 -10.24 -11.74 -0.81
N ARG A 118 -9.49 -12.41 0.05
CA ARG A 118 -9.99 -13.59 0.76
C ARG A 118 -11.10 -13.28 1.77
N PHE A 119 -11.26 -12.01 2.15
CA PHE A 119 -12.38 -11.59 2.99
C PHE A 119 -13.72 -11.67 2.27
N ASP A 120 -13.75 -11.69 0.95
CA ASP A 120 -14.99 -11.91 0.16
C ASP A 120 -15.48 -13.36 0.25
N VAL A 121 -14.59 -14.31 0.54
CA VAL A 121 -14.85 -15.75 0.54
C VAL A 121 -15.00 -16.32 1.96
N SER A 122 -15.33 -15.51 2.94
CA SER A 122 -15.58 -15.97 4.32
C SER A 122 -16.56 -15.07 5.07
N GLY A 123 -17.10 -15.59 6.17
CA GLY A 123 -18.05 -14.89 7.04
C GLY A 123 -19.32 -14.43 6.31
N GLU A 124 -19.85 -13.29 6.72
CA GLU A 124 -21.08 -12.72 6.13
C GLU A 124 -20.94 -12.37 4.63
N PRO A 125 -19.80 -11.80 4.12
CA PRO A 125 -19.66 -11.53 2.70
C PRO A 125 -19.91 -12.76 1.81
N TRP A 126 -19.40 -13.92 2.22
CA TRP A 126 -19.58 -15.16 1.45
C TRP A 126 -21.05 -15.60 1.30
N LEU A 127 -21.90 -15.32 2.27
CA LEU A 127 -23.30 -15.78 2.27
C LEU A 127 -24.11 -15.21 1.09
N SER A 128 -23.77 -14.01 0.61
CA SER A 128 -24.42 -13.35 -0.53
C SER A 128 -23.58 -13.34 -1.80
N HIS A 129 -22.34 -13.81 -1.74
CA HIS A 129 -21.37 -13.68 -2.82
C HIS A 129 -21.76 -14.53 -4.06
N PRO A 130 -21.58 -14.02 -5.30
CA PRO A 130 -21.89 -14.76 -6.53
C PRO A 130 -21.14 -16.09 -6.67
N TRP A 131 -19.90 -16.17 -6.19
CA TRP A 131 -19.10 -17.40 -6.21
C TRP A 131 -19.62 -18.50 -5.28
N ASN A 132 -20.50 -18.17 -4.32
CA ASN A 132 -21.10 -19.17 -3.47
C ASN A 132 -22.07 -20.03 -4.29
N PRO A 133 -21.94 -21.38 -4.27
CA PRO A 133 -22.76 -22.27 -5.07
C PRO A 133 -24.27 -22.14 -4.86
N VAL A 134 -24.71 -21.68 -3.68
CA VAL A 134 -26.15 -21.49 -3.41
C VAL A 134 -26.70 -20.22 -4.07
N ASN A 135 -25.83 -19.28 -4.45
CA ASN A 135 -26.22 -17.99 -4.99
C ASN A 135 -26.11 -17.90 -6.52
N ASN A 136 -25.58 -18.92 -7.21
CA ASN A 136 -25.48 -18.90 -8.67
C ASN A 136 -26.20 -20.08 -9.32
N VAL A 137 -26.41 -19.99 -10.62
CA VAL A 137 -27.05 -21.06 -11.43
C VAL A 137 -26.02 -21.86 -12.23
N THR A 138 -24.74 -21.51 -12.14
CA THR A 138 -23.69 -21.98 -13.04
C THR A 138 -23.08 -23.30 -12.59
N TYR A 139 -22.91 -23.48 -11.28
CA TYR A 139 -22.36 -24.69 -10.68
C TYR A 139 -22.92 -24.92 -9.27
N ASP A 140 -22.66 -26.08 -8.70
CA ASP A 140 -23.08 -26.49 -7.37
C ASP A 140 -21.90 -26.85 -6.46
N SER A 141 -22.16 -27.11 -5.18
CA SER A 141 -21.15 -27.52 -4.21
C SER A 141 -20.50 -28.86 -4.57
N ALA A 142 -21.21 -29.78 -5.22
CA ALA A 142 -20.66 -31.10 -5.55
C ALA A 142 -19.60 -31.01 -6.65
N SER A 143 -19.76 -30.08 -7.60
CA SER A 143 -18.82 -29.87 -8.71
C SER A 143 -17.62 -29.01 -8.33
N THR A 144 -17.76 -28.10 -7.37
CA THR A 144 -16.72 -27.16 -6.99
C THR A 144 -16.01 -27.48 -5.67
N GLY A 145 -16.64 -28.28 -4.80
CA GLY A 145 -16.15 -28.48 -3.43
C GLY A 145 -16.36 -27.30 -2.49
N LEU A 146 -16.97 -26.21 -2.99
CA LEU A 146 -17.24 -25.02 -2.17
C LEU A 146 -18.41 -25.29 -1.22
N ALA A 147 -18.22 -24.91 0.05
CA ALA A 147 -19.27 -24.94 1.06
C ALA A 147 -20.15 -23.68 0.99
N PRO A 148 -21.43 -23.78 1.41
CA PRO A 148 -22.31 -22.62 1.50
C PRO A 148 -21.89 -21.61 2.58
N GLU A 149 -21.07 -22.03 3.54
CA GLU A 149 -20.63 -21.21 4.67
C GLU A 149 -19.14 -21.44 4.99
N TYR A 150 -18.44 -20.36 5.31
CA TYR A 150 -17.08 -20.37 5.83
C TYR A 150 -16.99 -19.40 7.01
N PRO A 151 -17.35 -19.83 8.24
CA PRO A 151 -17.39 -18.95 9.41
C PRO A 151 -16.02 -18.59 9.96
N GLU A 152 -14.98 -19.31 9.57
CA GLU A 152 -13.62 -19.10 10.06
C GLU A 152 -13.00 -17.83 9.45
N HIS A 153 -12.12 -17.19 10.22
CA HIS A 153 -11.38 -16.02 9.73
C HIS A 153 -10.60 -16.36 8.45
N PRO A 154 -10.63 -15.50 7.43
CA PRO A 154 -10.04 -15.77 6.11
C PRO A 154 -8.55 -16.13 6.14
N SER A 155 -7.80 -15.62 7.12
CA SER A 155 -6.38 -15.96 7.29
C SER A 155 -6.12 -17.45 7.59
N ARG A 156 -7.16 -18.24 7.89
CA ARG A 156 -7.03 -19.69 8.10
C ARG A 156 -6.94 -20.48 6.80
N ASN A 157 -7.21 -19.84 5.67
CA ASN A 157 -7.08 -20.43 4.33
C ASN A 157 -7.82 -21.77 4.14
N LEU A 158 -9.02 -21.89 4.70
CA LEU A 158 -9.79 -23.13 4.65
C LEU A 158 -10.65 -23.28 3.38
N GLN A 159 -10.72 -22.23 2.57
CA GLN A 159 -11.59 -22.19 1.40
C GLN A 159 -10.91 -22.83 0.19
N PRO A 160 -11.49 -23.90 -0.40
CA PRO A 160 -10.99 -24.51 -1.64
C PRO A 160 -10.91 -23.53 -2.82
N PHE A 161 -11.58 -22.37 -2.72
CA PHE A 161 -11.51 -21.29 -3.68
C PHE A 161 -10.06 -20.84 -3.97
N PHE A 162 -9.18 -20.86 -2.96
CA PHE A 162 -7.78 -20.47 -3.09
C PHE A 162 -6.83 -21.63 -3.35
N HIS A 163 -7.34 -22.86 -3.61
CA HIS A 163 -6.54 -24.05 -3.85
C HIS A 163 -6.73 -24.63 -5.26
N THR A 164 -7.37 -23.91 -6.17
CA THR A 164 -7.81 -24.40 -7.48
C THR A 164 -6.68 -24.60 -8.49
N VAL A 165 -5.51 -24.01 -8.25
CA VAL A 165 -4.38 -24.05 -9.20
C VAL A 165 -3.77 -25.46 -9.31
N PRO A 166 -3.17 -25.83 -10.48
CA PRO A 166 -2.65 -27.19 -10.71
C PRO A 166 -1.58 -27.66 -9.74
N ALA A 167 -0.85 -26.74 -9.12
CA ALA A 167 0.18 -27.07 -8.11
C ALA A 167 -0.42 -27.38 -6.72
N MET A 168 -1.72 -27.20 -6.54
CA MET A 168 -2.46 -27.44 -5.31
C MET A 168 -3.56 -28.49 -5.55
N ASP A 169 -4.84 -28.20 -5.25
CA ASP A 169 -5.94 -29.17 -5.40
C ASP A 169 -6.41 -29.36 -6.86
N GLY A 170 -6.18 -28.36 -7.71
CA GLY A 170 -6.39 -28.48 -9.14
C GLY A 170 -7.84 -28.51 -9.58
N ASN A 171 -8.76 -27.73 -8.98
CA ASN A 171 -10.16 -27.66 -9.39
C ASN A 171 -10.30 -26.92 -10.74
N ALA A 172 -10.37 -27.70 -11.83
CA ALA A 172 -10.38 -27.15 -13.19
C ALA A 172 -11.63 -26.31 -13.50
N LEU A 173 -12.81 -26.70 -12.97
CA LEU A 173 -14.06 -25.98 -13.21
C LEU A 173 -14.00 -24.58 -12.58
N LEU A 174 -13.66 -24.51 -11.29
CA LEU A 174 -13.62 -23.24 -10.58
C LEU A 174 -12.50 -22.36 -11.09
N LEU A 175 -11.31 -22.94 -11.40
CA LEU A 175 -10.19 -22.23 -11.98
C LEU A 175 -10.52 -21.60 -13.34
N GLU A 176 -11.37 -22.23 -14.16
CA GLU A 176 -11.82 -21.66 -15.43
C GLU A 176 -12.58 -20.35 -15.21
N TYR A 177 -13.53 -20.31 -14.27
CA TYR A 177 -14.25 -19.08 -13.94
C TYR A 177 -13.35 -18.02 -13.32
N GLN A 178 -12.40 -18.41 -12.46
CA GLN A 178 -11.41 -17.50 -11.90
C GLN A 178 -10.54 -16.88 -13.00
N LYS A 179 -10.06 -17.65 -13.98
CA LYS A 179 -9.33 -17.13 -15.15
C LYS A 179 -10.17 -16.14 -15.94
N ARG A 180 -11.43 -16.46 -16.22
CA ARG A 180 -12.36 -15.57 -16.94
C ARG A 180 -12.52 -14.23 -16.21
N PHE A 181 -12.60 -14.24 -14.86
CA PHE A 181 -12.67 -13.02 -14.07
C PHE A 181 -11.39 -12.21 -14.19
N VAL A 182 -10.22 -12.81 -13.98
CA VAL A 182 -8.92 -12.12 -14.12
C VAL A 182 -8.71 -11.62 -15.54
N ASP A 183 -9.04 -12.42 -16.57
CA ASP A 183 -8.97 -12.01 -17.97
C ASP A 183 -9.86 -10.79 -18.26
N LYS A 184 -11.02 -10.71 -17.62
CA LYS A 184 -11.90 -9.55 -17.75
C LYS A 184 -11.32 -8.30 -17.08
N VAL A 185 -10.70 -8.42 -15.89
CA VAL A 185 -9.96 -7.31 -15.26
C VAL A 185 -8.85 -6.83 -16.19
N LEU A 186 -8.04 -7.75 -16.71
CA LEU A 186 -6.90 -7.44 -17.58
C LEU A 186 -7.33 -6.86 -18.93
N SER A 187 -8.47 -7.30 -19.50
CA SER A 187 -9.01 -6.75 -20.75
C SER A 187 -9.31 -5.25 -20.66
N ILE A 188 -9.49 -4.74 -19.46
CA ILE A 188 -9.70 -3.31 -19.19
C ILE A 188 -8.38 -2.66 -18.76
N SER A 189 -7.73 -3.20 -17.73
CA SER A 189 -6.62 -2.52 -17.03
C SER A 189 -5.30 -2.49 -17.82
N LEU A 190 -5.03 -3.44 -18.73
CA LEU A 190 -3.79 -3.44 -19.53
C LEU A 190 -3.67 -2.25 -20.49
N ALA A 191 -4.76 -1.52 -20.73
CA ALA A 191 -4.73 -0.30 -21.56
C ALA A 191 -4.24 0.95 -20.80
N TYR A 192 -4.00 0.85 -19.47
CA TYR A 192 -3.65 1.97 -18.61
C TYR A 192 -2.20 1.89 -18.14
N PRO A 193 -1.40 2.99 -18.32
CA PRO A 193 0.03 2.98 -18.00
C PRO A 193 0.31 3.15 -16.50
N ASN A 194 -0.69 3.48 -15.70
CA ASN A 194 -0.59 3.83 -14.28
C ASN A 194 -1.06 2.71 -13.36
N VAL A 195 -0.93 1.45 -13.76
CA VAL A 195 -1.42 0.29 -13.01
C VAL A 195 -0.27 -0.59 -12.53
N LEU A 196 -0.29 -0.93 -11.25
CA LEU A 196 0.50 -1.98 -10.59
C LEU A 196 -0.44 -3.13 -10.21
N TYR A 197 0.06 -4.36 -10.23
CA TYR A 197 -0.74 -5.53 -9.89
C TYR A 197 -0.23 -6.20 -8.62
N CYS A 198 -1.14 -6.53 -7.72
CA CYS A 198 -0.91 -7.40 -6.57
C CYS A 198 -1.90 -8.57 -6.63
N MET A 199 -1.42 -9.79 -6.44
CA MET A 199 -2.30 -10.94 -6.63
C MET A 199 -3.33 -11.06 -5.53
N ASN A 200 -2.95 -10.82 -4.30
CA ASN A 200 -3.84 -10.98 -3.15
C ASN A 200 -3.86 -9.73 -2.26
N ASN A 201 -4.97 -9.55 -1.55
CA ASN A 201 -5.02 -8.80 -0.32
C ASN A 201 -4.75 -9.76 0.85
N GLU A 202 -3.61 -9.59 1.55
CA GLU A 202 -3.27 -10.31 2.80
C GLU A 202 -3.35 -11.83 2.71
N THR A 203 -2.39 -12.48 2.03
CA THR A 203 -2.40 -13.94 1.92
C THR A 203 -1.53 -14.65 2.95
N HIS A 204 -2.03 -15.78 3.48
CA HIS A 204 -1.25 -16.81 4.18
C HIS A 204 -1.13 -18.10 3.35
N GLU A 205 -1.60 -18.06 2.10
CA GLU A 205 -1.61 -19.21 1.21
C GLU A 205 -0.21 -19.69 0.83
N ASP A 206 -0.16 -20.93 0.35
CA ASP A 206 1.01 -21.43 -0.35
C ASP A 206 1.36 -20.47 -1.49
N PRO A 207 2.62 -20.03 -1.62
CA PRO A 207 3.06 -19.17 -2.70
C PRO A 207 2.70 -19.67 -4.11
N ALA A 208 2.41 -20.96 -4.29
CA ALA A 208 1.98 -21.53 -5.55
C ALA A 208 0.70 -20.88 -6.11
N TRP A 209 -0.24 -20.47 -5.24
CA TRP A 209 -1.42 -19.71 -5.65
C TRP A 209 -1.06 -18.37 -6.31
N GLY A 210 -0.31 -17.52 -5.59
CA GLY A 210 0.09 -16.20 -6.08
C GLY A 210 0.97 -16.29 -7.32
N ARG A 211 1.93 -17.23 -7.35
CA ARG A 211 2.81 -17.46 -8.52
C ARG A 211 2.05 -17.82 -9.77
N PHE A 212 1.04 -18.67 -9.67
CA PHE A 212 0.19 -19.01 -10.81
C PHE A 212 -0.48 -17.76 -11.40
N TRP A 213 -1.02 -16.87 -10.57
CA TRP A 213 -1.67 -15.65 -11.04
C TRP A 213 -0.67 -14.62 -11.57
N LEU A 214 0.51 -14.49 -10.97
CA LEU A 214 1.60 -13.67 -11.51
C LEU A 214 1.99 -14.11 -12.93
N GLU A 215 2.15 -15.41 -13.14
CA GLU A 215 2.45 -15.98 -14.47
C GLU A 215 1.30 -15.74 -15.46
N HIS A 216 0.05 -15.92 -15.03
CA HIS A 216 -1.14 -15.68 -15.85
C HIS A 216 -1.25 -14.22 -16.29
N VAL A 217 -1.13 -13.27 -15.35
CA VAL A 217 -1.17 -11.82 -15.62
C VAL A 217 -0.09 -11.43 -16.65
N ARG A 218 1.14 -11.92 -16.48
CA ARG A 218 2.24 -11.66 -17.41
C ARG A 218 2.04 -12.31 -18.79
N ALA A 219 1.45 -13.50 -18.83
CA ALA A 219 1.13 -14.14 -20.10
C ALA A 219 0.13 -13.30 -20.90
N ARG A 220 -0.94 -12.81 -20.24
CA ARG A 220 -1.94 -11.93 -20.85
C ARG A 220 -1.36 -10.58 -21.29
N ALA A 221 -0.46 -10.01 -20.48
CA ALA A 221 0.22 -8.77 -20.84
C ALA A 221 1.07 -8.95 -22.11
N ARG A 222 1.87 -10.03 -22.18
CA ARG A 222 2.65 -10.35 -23.40
C ARG A 222 1.77 -10.55 -24.63
N GLU A 223 0.61 -11.22 -24.51
CA GLU A 223 -0.36 -11.36 -25.59
C GLU A 223 -0.92 -10.01 -26.07
N ALA A 224 -1.05 -9.06 -25.14
CA ALA A 224 -1.48 -7.69 -25.41
C ALA A 224 -0.32 -6.77 -25.87
N ASN A 225 0.92 -7.29 -26.03
CA ASN A 225 2.13 -6.53 -26.35
C ASN A 225 2.41 -5.38 -25.37
N THR A 226 2.21 -5.63 -24.09
CA THR A 226 2.53 -4.69 -23.01
C THR A 226 3.27 -5.39 -21.87
N ASP A 227 3.95 -4.60 -21.04
CA ASP A 227 4.61 -5.06 -19.83
C ASP A 227 3.79 -4.63 -18.60
N VAL A 228 3.85 -5.45 -17.57
CA VAL A 228 3.20 -5.19 -16.29
C VAL A 228 4.19 -5.36 -15.16
N VAL A 229 4.00 -4.61 -14.09
CA VAL A 229 4.76 -4.75 -12.84
C VAL A 229 3.84 -5.35 -11.78
N ALA A 230 4.26 -6.50 -11.24
CA ALA A 230 3.39 -7.30 -10.39
C ALA A 230 4.10 -7.90 -9.18
N THR A 231 3.35 -8.10 -8.10
CA THR A 231 3.77 -8.70 -6.84
C THR A 231 2.64 -9.49 -6.18
N ASP A 232 2.92 -10.00 -4.98
CA ASP A 232 1.92 -10.56 -4.06
C ASP A 232 2.10 -9.98 -2.66
N MET A 233 1.02 -9.89 -1.87
CA MET A 233 1.02 -9.34 -0.53
C MET A 233 0.85 -10.47 0.50
N PHE A 234 1.94 -10.79 1.20
CA PHE A 234 1.90 -11.78 2.28
C PHE A 234 1.61 -11.12 3.63
N ASP A 235 0.64 -11.69 4.32
CA ASP A 235 0.37 -11.41 5.71
C ASP A 235 1.30 -12.27 6.61
N GLY A 236 1.22 -12.10 7.93
CA GLY A 236 1.95 -12.89 8.89
C GLY A 236 2.21 -12.13 10.18
N PRO A 237 2.95 -12.74 11.12
CA PRO A 237 3.23 -12.14 12.42
C PRO A 237 4.37 -11.12 12.36
N TRP A 238 4.17 -10.02 11.64
CA TRP A 238 5.14 -8.93 11.48
C TRP A 238 5.59 -8.32 12.81
N GLU A 239 4.80 -8.44 13.85
CA GLU A 239 5.18 -8.10 15.23
C GLU A 239 6.33 -8.95 15.77
N SER A 240 6.56 -10.12 15.18
CA SER A 240 7.68 -11.01 15.50
C SER A 240 8.87 -10.87 14.55
N GLY A 241 8.69 -10.21 13.42
CA GLY A 241 9.72 -10.01 12.39
C GLY A 241 9.16 -10.18 10.97
N ILE A 242 10.03 -10.19 9.97
CA ILE A 242 9.62 -10.36 8.57
C ILE A 242 9.18 -11.80 8.33
N PRO A 243 7.95 -12.04 7.82
CA PRO A 243 7.49 -13.39 7.46
C PRO A 243 8.38 -14.04 6.41
N GLN A 244 8.57 -15.36 6.51
CA GLN A 244 9.45 -16.10 5.59
C GLN A 244 9.01 -15.95 4.12
N ALA A 245 7.71 -15.97 3.85
CA ALA A 245 7.18 -15.78 2.50
C ALA A 245 7.61 -14.42 1.88
N VAL A 246 7.71 -13.36 2.69
CA VAL A 246 8.24 -12.06 2.25
C VAL A 246 9.75 -12.14 2.02
N VAL A 247 10.49 -12.84 2.89
CA VAL A 247 11.94 -13.06 2.68
C VAL A 247 12.18 -13.79 1.35
N ASP A 248 11.37 -14.79 1.04
CA ASP A 248 11.48 -15.59 -0.19
C ASP A 248 11.18 -14.77 -1.45
N GLN A 249 10.32 -13.73 -1.36
CA GLN A 249 10.11 -12.80 -2.48
C GLN A 249 11.42 -12.08 -2.88
N PHE A 250 12.28 -11.75 -1.92
CA PHE A 250 13.57 -11.11 -2.22
C PHE A 250 14.53 -12.02 -3.00
N ALA A 251 14.38 -13.33 -2.86
CA ALA A 251 15.19 -14.30 -3.60
C ALA A 251 14.75 -14.51 -5.06
N ASP A 252 13.57 -14.01 -5.46
CA ASP A 252 12.99 -14.23 -6.79
C ASP A 252 12.57 -12.89 -7.45
N PRO A 253 13.54 -12.06 -7.88
CA PRO A 253 13.25 -10.76 -8.48
C PRO A 253 12.53 -10.84 -9.83
N ASP A 254 12.65 -11.94 -10.54
CA ASP A 254 11.95 -12.14 -11.81
C ASP A 254 10.45 -12.37 -11.58
N MET A 255 10.09 -12.99 -10.46
CA MET A 255 8.70 -13.23 -10.07
C MET A 255 8.07 -12.02 -9.39
N TYR A 256 8.79 -11.32 -8.52
CA TYR A 256 8.26 -10.21 -7.72
C TYR A 256 9.04 -8.92 -8.04
N GLN A 257 8.50 -8.08 -8.91
CA GLN A 257 9.19 -6.88 -9.41
C GLN A 257 9.17 -5.71 -8.42
N PHE A 258 8.33 -5.77 -7.41
CA PHE A 258 8.35 -4.94 -6.22
C PHE A 258 7.88 -5.78 -5.03
N ILE A 259 8.09 -5.29 -3.83
CA ILE A 259 7.69 -6.00 -2.60
C ILE A 259 6.59 -5.19 -1.91
N ASP A 260 5.43 -5.79 -1.73
CA ASP A 260 4.40 -5.21 -0.88
C ASP A 260 4.73 -5.48 0.59
N VAL A 261 4.92 -4.41 1.35
CA VAL A 261 5.30 -4.44 2.77
C VAL A 261 4.21 -3.87 3.66
N SER A 262 2.98 -3.84 3.19
CA SER A 262 1.85 -3.15 3.83
C SER A 262 1.59 -3.56 5.28
N GLN A 263 1.99 -4.77 5.67
CA GLN A 263 1.81 -5.26 7.04
C GLN A 263 2.95 -4.89 8.00
N VAL A 264 4.01 -4.22 7.52
CA VAL A 264 5.18 -3.81 8.31
C VAL A 264 4.82 -2.92 9.51
N ASN A 265 3.74 -2.14 9.35
CA ASN A 265 3.23 -1.19 10.34
C ASN A 265 1.90 -1.61 10.98
N ALA A 266 1.47 -2.87 10.85
CA ALA A 266 0.22 -3.38 11.42
C ALA A 266 0.06 -2.96 12.89
N TRP A 267 -1.17 -2.74 13.35
CA TRP A 267 -1.46 -2.22 14.70
C TRP A 267 -0.88 -3.02 15.85
N ARG A 268 -0.51 -4.29 15.64
CA ARG A 268 0.20 -5.14 16.60
C ARG A 268 1.70 -4.84 16.68
N CYS A 269 2.26 -4.16 15.69
CA CYS A 269 3.66 -3.76 15.68
C CYS A 269 3.86 -2.53 16.57
N THR A 270 4.84 -2.58 17.48
CA THR A 270 5.32 -1.36 18.14
C THR A 270 6.07 -0.47 17.15
N THR A 271 6.23 0.82 17.45
CA THR A 271 7.03 1.76 16.65
C THR A 271 8.48 1.27 16.48
N GLU A 272 9.06 0.71 17.54
CA GLU A 272 10.41 0.12 17.50
C GLU A 272 10.46 -1.10 16.58
N ARG A 273 9.44 -1.98 16.64
CA ARG A 273 9.37 -3.15 15.76
C ARG A 273 9.22 -2.75 14.30
N HIS A 274 8.37 -1.77 14.02
CA HIS A 274 8.21 -1.24 12.66
C HIS A 274 9.56 -0.76 12.09
N TRP A 275 10.32 0.07 12.84
CA TRP A 275 11.62 0.56 12.42
C TRP A 275 12.65 -0.56 12.20
N LYS A 276 12.69 -1.56 13.09
CA LYS A 276 13.54 -2.74 12.93
C LYS A 276 13.16 -3.61 11.72
N ASN A 277 11.87 -3.72 11.43
CA ASN A 277 11.40 -4.42 10.24
C ASN A 277 11.85 -3.69 8.96
N LEU A 278 11.76 -2.35 8.92
CA LEU A 278 12.28 -1.54 7.81
C LEU A 278 13.80 -1.71 7.63
N GLU A 279 14.57 -1.75 8.72
CA GLU A 279 16.00 -2.07 8.68
C GLU A 279 16.24 -3.41 7.99
N ARG A 280 15.55 -4.45 8.44
CA ARG A 280 15.67 -5.79 7.87
C ARG A 280 15.25 -5.87 6.40
N LEU A 281 14.18 -5.18 6.01
CA LEU A 281 13.74 -5.07 4.61
C LEU A 281 14.80 -4.42 3.73
N ASN A 282 15.43 -3.33 4.21
CA ASN A 282 16.54 -2.69 3.51
C ASN A 282 17.73 -3.62 3.32
N GLU A 283 18.07 -4.43 4.35
CA GLU A 283 19.13 -5.44 4.24
C GLU A 283 18.83 -6.47 3.16
N LEU A 284 17.61 -7.01 3.14
CA LEU A 284 17.15 -7.98 2.15
C LEU A 284 17.15 -7.37 0.73
N ASN A 285 16.82 -6.10 0.61
CA ASN A 285 16.70 -5.40 -0.67
C ASN A 285 18.05 -4.96 -1.30
N ARG A 286 19.16 -5.04 -0.57
CA ARG A 286 20.48 -4.59 -1.07
C ARG A 286 20.95 -5.29 -2.35
N GLY A 287 20.57 -6.55 -2.53
CA GLY A 287 21.06 -7.37 -3.66
C GLY A 287 20.30 -7.15 -4.97
N SER A 288 19.05 -6.74 -4.89
CA SER A 288 18.16 -6.61 -6.05
C SER A 288 17.23 -5.40 -5.95
N GLN A 289 17.76 -4.27 -5.54
CA GLN A 289 17.01 -3.03 -5.26
C GLN A 289 15.68 -2.93 -6.02
N ARG A 290 14.58 -3.11 -5.30
CA ARG A 290 13.22 -3.05 -5.83
C ARG A 290 12.36 -2.13 -4.98
N PRO A 291 11.32 -1.50 -5.55
CA PRO A 291 10.41 -0.68 -4.75
C PRO A 291 9.79 -1.47 -3.60
N LEU A 292 9.83 -0.90 -2.39
CA LEU A 292 9.10 -1.38 -1.22
C LEU A 292 7.80 -0.58 -1.13
N ASN A 293 6.66 -1.22 -1.34
CA ASN A 293 5.36 -0.55 -1.33
C ASN A 293 4.60 -0.80 -0.03
N CYS A 294 4.28 0.28 0.70
CA CYS A 294 3.34 0.24 1.82
C CYS A 294 1.98 0.82 1.37
N THR A 295 1.01 -0.06 1.07
CA THR A 295 -0.33 0.35 0.64
C THR A 295 -1.30 0.56 1.80
N LYS A 296 -0.91 0.20 3.02
CA LYS A 296 -1.76 0.22 4.21
C LYS A 296 -1.00 0.77 5.41
N VAL A 297 -1.01 2.09 5.58
CA VAL A 297 -0.57 2.70 6.83
C VAL A 297 -1.73 2.64 7.82
N TYR A 298 -1.61 1.75 8.80
CA TYR A 298 -2.59 1.54 9.84
C TYR A 298 -2.51 2.59 10.94
N ASN A 299 -3.36 2.44 11.94
CA ASN A 299 -3.47 3.19 13.19
C ASN A 299 -4.19 4.54 13.01
N CYS A 300 -5.20 4.72 13.86
CA CYS A 300 -6.00 5.93 13.98
C CYS A 300 -6.84 5.87 15.26
N ASP A 301 -7.42 6.99 15.69
CA ASP A 301 -8.27 7.08 16.87
C ASP A 301 -9.53 6.21 16.78
N THR A 302 -9.95 5.84 15.59
CA THR A 302 -11.14 5.00 15.35
C THR A 302 -10.84 3.51 15.29
N LEU A 303 -9.59 3.08 15.42
CA LEU A 303 -9.22 1.66 15.45
C LEU A 303 -10.00 0.90 16.53
N HIS A 304 -10.57 -0.25 16.16
CA HIS A 304 -11.42 -1.03 17.05
C HIS A 304 -10.65 -1.66 18.22
N ASP A 305 -9.43 -2.15 17.96
CA ASP A 305 -8.60 -2.75 19.02
C ASP A 305 -7.80 -1.70 19.78
N ARG A 306 -8.42 -1.19 20.86
CA ARG A 306 -7.80 -0.22 21.77
C ARG A 306 -6.71 -0.83 22.67
N SER A 307 -6.56 -2.15 22.69
CA SER A 307 -5.47 -2.83 23.41
C SER A 307 -4.19 -2.91 22.58
N ALA A 308 -4.27 -2.61 21.28
CA ALA A 308 -3.11 -2.57 20.40
C ALA A 308 -2.07 -1.55 20.91
N PRO A 309 -0.78 -1.83 20.76
CA PRO A 309 0.29 -0.91 21.20
C PRO A 309 0.29 0.40 20.42
N ARG A 310 -0.36 0.44 19.27
CA ARG A 310 -0.54 1.63 18.41
C ARG A 310 -1.98 1.69 17.94
N HIS A 311 -2.69 2.77 18.27
CA HIS A 311 -4.12 2.89 17.97
C HIS A 311 -4.60 4.35 17.87
N THR A 312 -3.70 5.30 17.66
CA THR A 312 -4.04 6.73 17.55
C THR A 312 -3.69 7.30 16.19
N ASP A 313 -4.27 8.45 15.85
CA ASP A 313 -3.92 9.23 14.64
C ASP A 313 -2.43 9.58 14.62
N ARG A 314 -1.86 9.89 15.79
CA ARG A 314 -0.43 10.15 15.96
C ARG A 314 0.41 8.93 15.55
N ASP A 315 -0.02 7.73 15.91
CA ASP A 315 0.67 6.49 15.52
C ASP A 315 0.60 6.27 14.00
N GLY A 316 -0.56 6.58 13.38
CA GLY A 316 -0.72 6.49 11.93
C GLY A 316 0.18 7.47 11.16
N ILE A 317 0.25 8.73 11.63
CA ILE A 317 1.18 9.72 11.05
C ILE A 317 2.63 9.27 11.24
N THR A 318 2.99 8.81 12.44
CA THR A 318 4.34 8.29 12.72
C THR A 318 4.66 7.13 11.78
N ALA A 319 3.75 6.17 11.57
CA ALA A 319 3.96 5.04 10.68
C ALA A 319 4.21 5.47 9.23
N PHE A 320 3.41 6.41 8.72
CA PHE A 320 3.57 6.94 7.37
C PHE A 320 4.98 7.55 7.15
N TRP A 321 5.45 8.33 8.11
CA TRP A 321 6.77 8.96 8.02
C TRP A 321 7.91 7.98 8.25
N LEU A 322 7.71 6.94 9.07
CA LEU A 322 8.70 5.85 9.21
C LEU A 322 8.89 5.08 7.90
N ASP A 323 7.80 4.78 7.19
CA ASP A 323 7.89 4.12 5.89
C ASP A 323 8.72 4.95 4.91
N LEU A 324 8.47 6.26 4.82
CA LEU A 324 9.21 7.15 3.93
C LEU A 324 10.69 7.31 4.33
N LEU A 325 10.96 7.56 5.61
CA LEU A 325 12.34 7.70 6.11
C LEU A 325 13.09 6.36 6.07
N GLY A 326 12.38 5.25 6.18
CA GLY A 326 12.91 3.89 6.11
C GLY A 326 13.10 3.35 4.70
N GLY A 327 12.90 4.18 3.65
CA GLY A 327 13.20 3.83 2.27
C GLY A 327 12.09 3.13 1.51
N CYS A 328 10.83 3.19 1.96
CA CYS A 328 9.71 2.74 1.17
C CYS A 328 9.47 3.66 -0.04
N ALA A 329 9.21 3.06 -1.19
CA ALA A 329 8.87 3.76 -2.44
C ALA A 329 7.41 4.22 -2.47
N SER A 330 6.62 3.79 -1.52
CA SER A 330 5.26 4.28 -1.32
C SER A 330 4.85 4.24 0.15
N ALA A 331 3.94 5.16 0.51
CA ALA A 331 3.18 5.12 1.75
C ALA A 331 1.76 5.63 1.52
N ARG A 332 0.76 4.84 1.90
CA ARG A 332 -0.65 5.19 1.72
C ARG A 332 -1.43 4.93 3.01
N PHE A 333 -2.11 5.94 3.52
CA PHE A 333 -3.01 5.79 4.67
C PHE A 333 -4.16 4.82 4.35
N HIS A 334 -4.27 3.79 5.18
CA HIS A 334 -5.34 2.80 5.06
C HIS A 334 -6.71 3.43 5.38
N ARG A 335 -7.79 2.80 4.90
CA ARG A 335 -9.16 3.26 5.14
C ARG A 335 -9.54 3.24 6.63
N PRO A 336 -10.47 4.11 7.08
CA PRO A 336 -11.12 3.95 8.37
C PRO A 336 -11.90 2.62 8.45
N PRO A 337 -12.06 1.99 9.62
CA PRO A 337 -11.63 2.49 10.92
C PRO A 337 -10.21 2.06 11.33
N HIS A 338 -9.40 1.54 10.42
CA HIS A 338 -8.08 0.99 10.72
C HIS A 338 -6.92 1.94 10.37
N GLY A 339 -7.18 3.00 9.62
CA GLY A 339 -6.21 4.02 9.24
C GLY A 339 -6.87 5.38 9.02
N LEU A 340 -6.06 6.39 8.70
CA LEU A 340 -6.50 7.79 8.57
C LEU A 340 -7.26 8.07 7.26
N GLY A 341 -7.26 7.15 6.30
CA GLY A 341 -7.89 7.37 5.01
C GLY A 341 -7.35 8.60 4.29
N LEU A 342 -8.26 9.47 3.88
CA LEU A 342 -7.94 10.80 3.33
C LEU A 342 -8.45 11.90 4.27
N SER A 343 -8.22 11.74 5.59
CA SER A 343 -8.56 12.73 6.61
C SER A 343 -7.74 14.02 6.44
N PRO A 344 -8.13 15.13 7.11
CA PRO A 344 -7.33 16.34 7.13
C PRO A 344 -5.88 16.13 7.57
N LYS A 345 -5.62 15.27 8.56
CA LYS A 345 -4.28 14.93 9.03
C LYS A 345 -3.48 14.13 7.97
N ALA A 346 -4.13 13.18 7.30
CA ALA A 346 -3.51 12.45 6.20
C ALA A 346 -3.14 13.39 5.04
N THR A 347 -4.05 14.26 4.63
CA THR A 347 -3.80 15.25 3.56
C THR A 347 -2.71 16.25 3.94
N SER A 348 -2.60 16.64 5.21
CA SER A 348 -1.50 17.48 5.72
C SER A 348 -0.15 16.78 5.59
N SER A 349 -0.05 15.51 6.01
CA SER A 349 1.18 14.72 5.84
C SER A 349 1.57 14.58 4.37
N ILE A 350 0.60 14.30 3.46
CA ILE A 350 0.86 14.19 2.01
C ILE A 350 1.40 15.52 1.45
N ARG A 351 0.79 16.67 1.79
CA ARG A 351 1.27 18.00 1.38
C ARG A 351 2.67 18.29 1.89
N THR A 352 2.97 17.92 3.15
CA THR A 352 4.30 18.10 3.72
C THR A 352 5.36 17.31 2.94
N VAL A 353 5.06 16.07 2.50
CA VAL A 353 5.97 15.31 1.62
C VAL A 353 6.28 16.11 0.35
N ARG A 354 5.26 16.64 -0.34
CA ARG A 354 5.45 17.41 -1.58
C ARG A 354 6.23 18.71 -1.35
N THR A 355 5.99 19.38 -0.22
CA THR A 355 6.80 20.55 0.18
C THR A 355 8.27 20.19 0.39
N LEU A 356 8.55 19.00 0.95
CA LEU A 356 9.90 18.55 1.18
C LEU A 356 10.61 18.07 -0.08
N GLU A 357 9.90 17.61 -1.12
CA GLU A 357 10.51 17.22 -2.40
C GLU A 357 11.21 18.39 -3.11
N ASP A 358 10.86 19.63 -2.78
CA ASP A 358 11.60 20.83 -3.22
C ASP A 358 12.96 20.97 -2.54
N LEU A 359 13.19 20.28 -1.43
CA LEU A 359 14.38 20.36 -0.60
C LEU A 359 15.24 19.10 -0.66
N VAL A 360 14.60 17.93 -0.72
CA VAL A 360 15.25 16.62 -0.65
C VAL A 360 14.57 15.61 -1.58
N ARG A 361 15.37 14.79 -2.22
CA ARG A 361 14.90 13.64 -2.99
C ARG A 361 14.79 12.46 -2.04
N PHE A 362 13.59 11.94 -1.80
CA PHE A 362 13.38 10.81 -0.89
C PHE A 362 14.17 9.55 -1.28
N TRP A 363 14.42 9.35 -2.56
CA TRP A 363 15.24 8.26 -3.07
C TRP A 363 16.75 8.43 -2.87
N GLU A 364 17.19 9.59 -2.39
CA GLU A 364 18.58 9.86 -1.99
C GLU A 364 18.77 9.73 -0.47
N LEU A 365 17.68 9.57 0.29
CA LEU A 365 17.75 9.43 1.75
C LEU A 365 18.37 8.09 2.14
N THR A 366 19.28 8.17 3.09
CA THR A 366 19.87 7.00 3.76
C THR A 366 19.36 6.96 5.20
N PRO A 367 18.57 5.95 5.59
CA PRO A 367 18.11 5.78 6.96
C PRO A 367 19.25 5.34 7.90
N HIS A 368 19.26 5.87 9.11
CA HIS A 368 20.20 5.50 10.18
C HIS A 368 19.49 4.72 11.27
N PHE A 369 19.24 3.44 11.05
CA PHE A 369 18.40 2.59 11.90
C PHE A 369 18.89 2.47 13.35
N GLY A 370 20.18 2.59 13.63
CA GLY A 370 20.76 2.56 14.98
C GLY A 370 20.79 3.90 15.70
N TRP A 371 20.42 5.01 15.04
CA TRP A 371 20.47 6.32 15.64
C TRP A 371 19.29 6.60 16.57
N THR A 372 19.56 7.18 17.72
CA THR A 372 18.53 7.56 18.71
C THR A 372 18.57 9.03 19.12
N GLY A 373 19.63 9.76 18.73
CA GLY A 373 19.82 11.15 19.13
C GLY A 373 19.90 11.36 20.64
N GLY A 374 20.33 10.33 21.39
CA GLY A 374 20.44 10.38 22.86
C GLY A 374 19.10 10.12 23.58
N ARG A 375 18.09 9.65 22.89
CA ARG A 375 16.75 9.33 23.43
C ARG A 375 16.54 7.81 23.60
N PRO A 376 15.52 7.37 24.34
CA PRO A 376 15.07 5.99 24.30
C PRO A 376 14.77 5.53 22.87
N PRO A 377 14.89 4.20 22.59
CA PRO A 377 14.48 3.65 21.30
C PRO A 377 13.05 4.03 20.92
N ALA A 378 12.80 4.23 19.63
CA ALA A 378 11.50 4.60 19.06
C ALA A 378 10.97 6.01 19.42
N GLU A 379 11.80 6.89 19.98
CA GLU A 379 11.42 8.28 20.24
C GLU A 379 12.04 9.29 19.25
N ALA A 380 13.03 8.87 18.46
CA ALA A 380 13.63 9.69 17.41
C ALA A 380 14.15 8.80 16.27
N PHE A 381 13.98 9.26 15.02
CA PHE A 381 14.37 8.55 13.80
C PHE A 381 15.07 9.52 12.85
N PHE A 382 16.06 9.03 12.14
CA PHE A 382 16.96 9.86 11.35
C PHE A 382 17.20 9.26 9.96
N ALA A 383 17.15 10.13 8.95
CA ALA A 383 17.61 9.83 7.61
C ALA A 383 18.31 11.07 7.02
N GLU A 384 19.32 10.86 6.17
CA GLU A 384 20.06 11.94 5.54
C GLU A 384 20.28 11.75 4.05
N ALA A 385 20.43 12.87 3.35
CA ALA A 385 20.94 12.98 1.99
C ALA A 385 22.05 14.05 1.97
N PRO A 386 22.80 14.21 0.89
CA PRO A 386 23.89 15.20 0.83
C PRO A 386 23.44 16.62 1.23
N GLY A 387 23.96 17.13 2.35
CA GLY A 387 23.68 18.46 2.85
C GLY A 387 22.35 18.69 3.57
N ILE A 388 21.55 17.65 3.74
CA ILE A 388 20.23 17.73 4.40
C ILE A 388 19.96 16.49 5.26
N ALA A 389 19.30 16.68 6.39
CA ALA A 389 18.89 15.61 7.28
C ALA A 389 17.46 15.80 7.74
N LEU A 390 16.75 14.68 7.93
CA LEU A 390 15.38 14.60 8.44
C LEU A 390 15.40 13.87 9.78
N VAL A 391 14.83 14.50 10.80
CA VAL A 391 14.67 13.93 12.14
C VAL A 391 13.20 13.88 12.50
N LEU A 392 12.64 12.67 12.53
CA LEU A 392 11.27 12.44 12.98
C LEU A 392 11.23 12.24 14.49
N LEU A 393 10.36 13.00 15.14
CA LEU A 393 10.14 13.00 16.59
C LEU A 393 8.64 12.77 16.85
N PRO A 394 8.20 11.54 17.10
CA PRO A 394 6.77 11.22 17.33
C PRO A 394 6.11 12.04 18.44
N GLY A 395 6.88 12.50 19.43
CA GLY A 395 6.41 13.28 20.56
C GLY A 395 7.05 14.65 20.74
N GLY A 396 7.87 15.09 19.76
CA GLY A 396 8.75 16.24 19.96
C GLY A 396 9.84 15.95 21.01
N GLY A 397 10.44 17.00 21.55
CA GLY A 397 11.45 16.94 22.62
C GLY A 397 12.88 17.16 22.12
N ALA A 398 13.85 17.03 23.03
CA ALA A 398 15.25 17.31 22.77
C ALA A 398 15.99 16.14 22.10
N VAL A 399 16.85 16.42 21.13
CA VAL A 399 17.74 15.44 20.47
C VAL A 399 19.14 16.01 20.25
N HIS A 400 20.10 15.13 20.04
CA HIS A 400 21.50 15.46 19.78
C HIS A 400 21.91 15.09 18.35
N PRO A 401 21.67 15.96 17.34
CA PRO A 401 21.93 15.65 15.92
C PRO A 401 23.39 15.41 15.59
N GLN A 402 24.33 16.01 16.35
CA GLN A 402 25.78 15.89 16.17
C GLN A 402 26.29 14.45 16.29
N SER A 403 25.51 13.53 16.84
CA SER A 403 25.89 12.11 16.86
C SER A 403 25.85 11.47 15.45
N ALA A 404 25.21 12.12 14.47
CA ALA A 404 25.15 11.70 13.08
C ALA A 404 25.62 12.76 12.09
N LEU A 405 25.50 14.07 12.42
CA LEU A 405 25.81 15.16 11.52
C LEU A 405 27.16 15.82 11.85
N PRO A 406 27.94 16.26 10.84
CA PRO A 406 29.16 16.98 11.07
C PRO A 406 28.91 18.37 11.69
N ALA A 407 29.87 18.88 12.44
CA ALA A 407 29.81 20.24 12.97
C ALA A 407 29.70 21.28 11.85
N GLY A 408 29.02 22.41 12.13
CA GLY A 408 28.79 23.48 11.17
C GLY A 408 27.49 24.21 11.35
N ARG A 409 27.20 25.13 10.43
CA ARG A 409 25.97 25.92 10.44
C ARG A 409 24.85 25.19 9.69
N TYR A 410 23.66 25.16 10.30
CA TYR A 410 22.46 24.55 9.73
C TYR A 410 21.27 25.48 9.83
N GLU A 411 20.48 25.56 8.78
CA GLU A 411 19.10 26.02 8.85
C GLU A 411 18.23 24.84 9.33
N VAL A 412 17.45 25.06 10.36
CA VAL A 412 16.52 24.07 10.92
C VAL A 412 15.09 24.55 10.71
N LYS A 413 14.29 23.74 10.04
CA LYS A 413 12.84 23.93 9.92
C LYS A 413 12.11 22.80 10.62
N VAL A 414 11.12 23.11 11.45
CA VAL A 414 10.31 22.12 12.16
C VAL A 414 8.89 22.17 11.60
N PHE A 415 8.40 21.03 11.15
CA PHE A 415 7.04 20.85 10.65
C PHE A 415 6.21 20.08 11.68
N ASP A 416 5.02 20.55 11.97
CA ASP A 416 3.97 19.75 12.60
C ASP A 416 3.33 18.85 11.54
N LEU A 417 3.42 17.53 11.71
CA LEU A 417 2.98 16.58 10.70
C LEU A 417 1.47 16.34 10.72
N SER A 418 0.76 16.79 11.75
CA SER A 418 -0.71 16.73 11.85
C SER A 418 -1.38 17.89 11.12
N SER A 419 -0.78 19.09 11.19
CA SER A 419 -1.28 20.29 10.50
C SER A 419 -0.61 20.54 9.15
N GLY A 420 0.63 20.08 8.98
CA GLY A 420 1.48 20.36 7.82
C GLY A 420 2.15 21.75 7.87
N GLU A 421 2.00 22.47 8.98
CA GLU A 421 2.55 23.80 9.13
C GLU A 421 4.02 23.78 9.58
N ALA A 422 4.82 24.73 9.06
CA ALA A 422 6.15 24.98 9.59
C ALA A 422 6.04 25.83 10.85
N GLU A 423 6.37 25.24 12.01
CA GLU A 423 6.27 25.90 13.32
C GLU A 423 7.45 26.87 13.60
N SER A 424 8.62 26.54 13.08
CA SER A 424 9.83 27.35 13.30
C SER A 424 10.82 27.22 12.14
N SER A 425 11.61 28.25 11.94
CA SER A 425 12.81 28.24 11.10
C SER A 425 13.89 29.03 11.83
N THR A 426 15.03 28.37 12.14
CA THR A 426 16.14 28.95 12.90
C THR A 426 17.46 28.51 12.30
N GLU A 427 18.52 29.33 12.50
CA GLU A 427 19.87 28.88 12.22
C GLU A 427 20.53 28.42 13.53
N ILE A 428 21.24 27.32 13.48
CA ILE A 428 22.03 26.79 14.60
C ILE A 428 23.48 26.55 14.19
N GLU A 429 24.39 26.69 15.14
CA GLU A 429 25.73 26.17 15.04
C GLU A 429 25.77 24.79 15.69
N LEU A 430 25.94 23.73 14.90
CA LEU A 430 26.00 22.36 15.37
C LEU A 430 27.43 22.07 15.87
N ALA A 431 27.58 21.94 17.19
CA ALA A 431 28.81 21.59 17.89
C ALA A 431 28.59 20.31 18.72
N GLN A 432 29.64 19.84 19.40
CA GLN A 432 29.66 18.53 20.08
C GLN A 432 28.51 18.34 21.10
N ASP A 433 28.06 19.40 21.77
CA ASP A 433 27.04 19.35 22.80
C ASP A 433 25.74 20.06 22.41
N THR A 434 25.53 20.29 21.11
CA THR A 434 24.32 20.99 20.65
C THR A 434 23.10 20.14 20.87
N THR A 435 22.07 20.69 21.52
CA THR A 435 20.75 20.11 21.66
C THR A 435 19.79 20.83 20.74
N LEU A 436 19.03 20.07 19.94
CA LEU A 436 17.93 20.57 19.17
C LEU A 436 16.65 20.30 19.97
N ASP A 437 16.01 21.37 20.45
CA ASP A 437 14.73 21.32 21.15
C ASP A 437 13.59 21.49 20.15
N VAL A 438 12.71 20.47 20.03
CA VAL A 438 11.55 20.45 19.16
C VAL A 438 10.29 20.47 20.03
N PRO A 439 9.30 21.33 19.74
CA PRO A 439 8.07 21.41 20.55
C PRO A 439 7.43 20.05 20.79
N ALA A 440 7.05 19.79 22.05
CA ALA A 440 6.36 18.56 22.42
C ALA A 440 4.92 18.57 21.89
N GLY A 441 4.37 17.37 21.64
CA GLY A 441 2.98 17.23 21.18
C GLY A 441 2.84 16.22 20.04
N ASP A 442 2.18 16.62 18.97
CA ASP A 442 1.99 15.84 17.75
C ASP A 442 3.34 15.51 17.05
N PRO A 443 3.37 14.51 16.16
CA PRO A 443 4.59 14.14 15.47
C PRO A 443 5.21 15.33 14.74
N LYS A 444 6.50 15.52 14.92
CA LYS A 444 7.28 16.60 14.31
C LYS A 444 8.35 16.04 13.39
N LEU A 445 8.63 16.79 12.33
CA LEU A 445 9.77 16.54 11.46
C LEU A 445 10.68 17.77 11.49
N ALA A 446 11.89 17.60 12.01
CA ALA A 446 12.93 18.61 11.90
C ALA A 446 13.77 18.35 10.64
N VAL A 447 13.90 19.37 9.80
CA VAL A 447 14.70 19.38 8.57
C VAL A 447 15.93 20.24 8.83
N LEU A 448 17.11 19.64 8.78
CA LEU A 448 18.39 20.32 8.98
C LEU A 448 19.12 20.44 7.64
N ARG A 449 19.23 21.63 7.12
CA ARG A 449 19.95 21.92 5.87
C ARG A 449 21.29 22.60 6.20
N ARG A 450 22.41 22.00 5.76
CA ARG A 450 23.73 22.57 5.96
C ARG A 450 23.87 23.86 5.15
N LEU A 451 24.37 24.91 5.80
CA LEU A 451 24.70 26.17 5.17
C LEU A 451 26.18 26.14 4.75
N GLU A 452 26.45 26.56 3.52
CA GLU A 452 27.85 26.69 3.06
C GLU A 452 28.58 27.72 3.90
N SER A 453 29.86 27.45 4.19
CA SER A 453 30.75 28.45 4.82
C SER A 453 30.99 29.58 3.82
N THR A 454 30.46 30.76 4.12
CA THR A 454 30.74 31.98 3.36
C THR A 454 32.21 32.36 3.44
#